data_41ad2dea7cf7191182231fcb40a5d533
#
_entry.id   41ad2dea7cf7191182231fcb40a5d533
#
_cell.length_a   1.000
_cell.length_b   1.000
_cell.length_c   1.000
_cell.angle_alpha   90.00
_cell.angle_beta   90.00
_cell.angle_gamma   90.00
#
_symmetry.space_group_name_H-M   'P 1'
#
loop_
_entity.id
_entity.type
_entity.pdbx_description
1 polymer ?
#
loop_
_entity_poly.entity_id
_entity_poly.type
_entity_poly.pdbx_seq_one_letter_code
_entity_poly.pdbx_strand_id
1 'polypeptide(L)'
;MRKRAIFEDVVSIMTQDSSTIKDRKGCDPETFREKITDDMTDDAFLYQVRSYLASFGVIGHVSFGKKKAPNKGFLLRSTDDGLFVEGANEDTGLQVGDQILALDGSDLEQVASLHKDYFISKTPERHYREWADLVSQSTRVTLLREGAEKTIEVAPSREPIQDQIFWKRLDDEILYLRLDNFMDEGAISRVYQECLTMMTEVKFLLIDVRRNSGGTDSLYFPLLHLGLEKDQGYDSLDWDDDGMEILY
;
A
#
# COMPACT_ATOMS: atom_id res chain seq x y z
N MET A 1 17.47 -23.51 -2.47
CA MET A 1 17.09 -22.59 -3.57
C MET A 1 18.28 -21.66 -3.79
N ARG A 2 18.66 -21.38 -5.02
CA ARG A 2 19.83 -20.52 -5.31
C ARG A 2 19.42 -19.05 -5.23
N LYS A 3 19.45 -18.46 -4.03
CA LYS A 3 19.04 -17.06 -3.77
C LYS A 3 19.87 -16.05 -4.55
N ARG A 4 21.18 -16.30 -4.68
CA ARG A 4 22.05 -15.49 -5.52
C ARG A 4 21.59 -15.44 -6.97
N ALA A 5 21.25 -16.60 -7.57
CA ALA A 5 20.77 -16.64 -8.95
C ALA A 5 19.45 -15.89 -9.12
N ILE A 6 18.52 -16.01 -8.16
CA ILE A 6 17.26 -15.24 -8.18
C ILE A 6 17.54 -13.74 -8.09
N PHE A 7 18.50 -13.32 -7.29
CA PHE A 7 18.87 -11.90 -7.22
C PHE A 7 19.45 -11.40 -8.54
N GLU A 8 20.29 -12.17 -9.21
CA GLU A 8 20.79 -11.81 -10.54
C GLU A 8 19.67 -11.70 -11.58
N ASP A 9 18.65 -12.57 -11.53
CA ASP A 9 17.47 -12.45 -12.38
C ASP A 9 16.72 -11.13 -12.08
N VAL A 10 16.56 -10.75 -10.80
CA VAL A 10 15.95 -9.47 -10.42
C VAL A 10 16.76 -8.29 -10.94
N VAL A 11 18.08 -8.32 -10.79
CA VAL A 11 18.98 -7.27 -11.31
C VAL A 11 18.84 -7.15 -12.83
N SER A 12 18.83 -8.28 -13.54
CA SER A 12 18.67 -8.30 -14.99
C SER A 12 17.33 -7.69 -15.42
N ILE A 13 16.23 -8.11 -14.80
CA ILE A 13 14.89 -7.57 -15.09
C ILE A 13 14.86 -6.05 -14.87
N MET A 14 15.36 -5.58 -13.74
CA MET A 14 15.31 -4.15 -13.41
C MET A 14 16.23 -3.29 -14.28
N THR A 15 17.31 -3.84 -14.82
CA THR A 15 18.30 -3.10 -15.60
C THR A 15 18.18 -3.27 -17.12
N GLN A 16 17.44 -4.27 -17.58
CA GLN A 16 17.34 -4.59 -19.03
C GLN A 16 15.90 -4.62 -19.54
N ASP A 17 14.94 -5.11 -18.74
CA ASP A 17 13.58 -5.40 -19.19
C ASP A 17 12.51 -4.51 -18.55
N SER A 18 12.87 -3.77 -17.49
CA SER A 18 11.91 -2.88 -16.83
C SER A 18 11.55 -1.69 -17.71
N SER A 19 10.27 -1.34 -17.79
CA SER A 19 9.80 -0.13 -18.47
C SER A 19 10.35 1.17 -17.86
N THR A 20 10.92 1.09 -16.65
CA THR A 20 11.48 2.25 -15.92
C THR A 20 12.97 2.49 -16.18
N ILE A 21 13.62 1.71 -17.06
CA ILE A 21 15.08 1.77 -17.32
C ILE A 21 15.54 3.18 -17.70
N LYS A 22 14.74 3.91 -18.48
CA LYS A 22 15.10 5.26 -18.96
C LYS A 22 15.08 6.29 -17.84
N ASP A 23 14.12 6.18 -16.91
CA ASP A 23 13.80 7.24 -15.95
C ASP A 23 14.32 6.97 -14.55
N ARG A 24 14.55 5.71 -14.20
CA ARG A 24 14.87 5.27 -12.85
C ARG A 24 16.12 4.42 -12.84
N LYS A 25 17.11 4.86 -12.08
CA LYS A 25 18.32 4.09 -11.79
C LYS A 25 18.28 3.69 -10.32
N GLY A 26 18.38 2.40 -10.06
CA GLY A 26 18.59 1.87 -8.71
C GLY A 26 20.04 2.09 -8.24
N CYS A 27 20.29 1.69 -7.00
CA CYS A 27 21.64 1.65 -6.45
C CYS A 27 22.48 0.54 -7.10
N ASP A 28 23.80 0.58 -6.86
CA ASP A 28 24.71 -0.47 -7.30
C ASP A 28 24.33 -1.82 -6.66
N PRO A 29 24.04 -2.88 -7.43
CA PRO A 29 23.69 -4.20 -6.91
C PRO A 29 24.84 -4.88 -6.16
N GLU A 30 26.11 -4.47 -6.33
CA GLU A 30 27.25 -5.09 -5.66
C GLU A 30 27.09 -5.12 -4.12
N THR A 31 26.60 -4.03 -3.53
CA THR A 31 26.34 -3.95 -2.09
C THR A 31 25.38 -5.04 -1.59
N PHE A 32 24.48 -5.52 -2.45
CA PHE A 32 23.53 -6.59 -2.15
C PHE A 32 24.10 -7.97 -2.47
N ARG A 33 24.92 -8.10 -3.53
CA ARG A 33 25.62 -9.34 -3.87
C ARG A 33 26.50 -9.82 -2.71
N GLU A 34 27.17 -8.90 -2.03
CA GLU A 34 27.99 -9.20 -0.86
C GLU A 34 27.15 -9.71 0.33
N LYS A 35 25.92 -9.23 0.50
CA LYS A 35 25.02 -9.58 1.60
C LYS A 35 24.20 -10.85 1.35
N ILE A 36 23.91 -11.15 0.07
CA ILE A 36 23.05 -12.28 -0.31
C ILE A 36 23.86 -13.56 -0.41
N THR A 37 23.48 -14.54 0.41
CA THR A 37 24.04 -15.89 0.40
C THR A 37 22.94 -16.93 0.19
N ASP A 38 23.29 -18.10 -0.37
CA ASP A 38 22.31 -19.14 -0.66
C ASP A 38 21.75 -19.82 0.62
N ASP A 39 22.43 -19.71 1.75
CA ASP A 39 22.09 -20.27 3.05
C ASP A 39 21.32 -19.31 3.97
N MET A 40 21.20 -18.03 3.62
CA MET A 40 20.41 -17.07 4.39
C MET A 40 18.94 -17.49 4.47
N THR A 41 18.22 -17.01 5.49
CA THR A 41 16.77 -17.27 5.62
C THR A 41 16.00 -16.63 4.46
N ASP A 42 14.78 -17.14 4.16
CA ASP A 42 13.96 -16.57 3.12
C ASP A 42 13.50 -15.15 3.45
N ASP A 43 13.26 -14.83 4.72
CA ASP A 43 12.85 -13.50 5.15
C ASP A 43 14.00 -12.49 5.04
N ALA A 44 15.21 -12.88 5.39
CA ALA A 44 16.41 -12.07 5.18
C ALA A 44 16.65 -11.83 3.68
N PHE A 45 16.45 -12.83 2.84
CA PHE A 45 16.57 -12.71 1.40
C PHE A 45 15.51 -11.74 0.82
N LEU A 46 14.24 -11.90 1.22
CA LEU A 46 13.15 -11.00 0.82
C LEU A 46 13.47 -9.56 1.19
N TYR A 47 13.97 -9.34 2.41
CA TYR A 47 14.37 -8.01 2.87
C TYR A 47 15.44 -7.39 1.97
N GLN A 48 16.51 -8.14 1.64
CA GLN A 48 17.58 -7.62 0.78
C GLN A 48 17.08 -7.29 -0.64
N VAL A 49 16.29 -8.19 -1.24
CA VAL A 49 15.74 -7.94 -2.58
C VAL A 49 14.80 -6.74 -2.59
N ARG A 50 13.93 -6.61 -1.59
CA ARG A 50 13.01 -5.46 -1.48
C ARG A 50 13.76 -4.15 -1.26
N SER A 51 14.81 -4.15 -0.44
CA SER A 51 15.67 -2.97 -0.26
C SER A 51 16.38 -2.57 -1.56
N TYR A 52 16.81 -3.53 -2.37
CA TYR A 52 17.35 -3.24 -3.71
C TYR A 52 16.27 -2.62 -4.61
N LEU A 53 15.08 -3.21 -4.68
CA LEU A 53 13.97 -2.69 -5.47
C LEU A 53 13.49 -1.31 -5.01
N ALA A 54 13.52 -1.05 -3.70
CA ALA A 54 13.17 0.25 -3.12
C ALA A 54 14.07 1.38 -3.66
N SER A 55 15.33 1.07 -3.97
CA SER A 55 16.28 2.06 -4.50
C SER A 55 15.86 2.68 -5.85
N PHE A 56 14.99 2.00 -6.60
CA PHE A 56 14.46 2.51 -7.86
C PHE A 56 13.31 3.52 -7.66
N GLY A 57 12.71 3.58 -6.47
CA GLY A 57 11.61 4.50 -6.17
C GLY A 57 10.33 4.26 -6.96
N VAL A 58 10.11 3.04 -7.47
CA VAL A 58 8.90 2.65 -8.23
C VAL A 58 7.83 2.15 -7.27
N ILE A 59 6.89 3.02 -6.94
CA ILE A 59 5.86 2.72 -5.95
C ILE A 59 4.69 1.97 -6.61
N GLY A 60 4.33 0.81 -6.03
CA GLY A 60 3.12 0.07 -6.42
C GLY A 60 3.24 -0.83 -7.66
N HIS A 61 4.25 -0.63 -8.51
CA HIS A 61 4.40 -1.36 -9.76
C HIS A 61 5.53 -2.41 -9.76
N VAL A 62 6.39 -2.38 -8.74
CA VAL A 62 7.46 -3.36 -8.56
C VAL A 62 7.31 -4.01 -7.20
N SER A 63 7.29 -5.33 -7.16
CA SER A 63 7.18 -6.08 -5.92
C SER A 63 7.94 -7.40 -6.01
N PHE A 64 8.42 -7.87 -4.86
CA PHE A 64 9.02 -9.18 -4.71
C PHE A 64 8.49 -9.85 -3.45
N GLY A 65 8.04 -11.09 -3.55
CA GLY A 65 7.41 -11.78 -2.44
C GLY A 65 7.34 -13.29 -2.58
N LYS A 66 6.96 -13.95 -1.50
CA LYS A 66 6.65 -15.39 -1.50
C LYS A 66 5.31 -15.60 -2.22
N LYS A 67 5.21 -16.64 -3.05
CA LYS A 67 3.96 -17.02 -3.74
C LYS A 67 2.79 -17.26 -2.77
N LYS A 68 3.10 -17.72 -1.56
CA LYS A 68 2.15 -17.92 -0.46
C LYS A 68 2.72 -17.26 0.78
N ALA A 69 2.60 -15.95 0.87
CA ALA A 69 2.91 -15.23 2.10
C ALA A 69 1.76 -15.43 3.11
N PRO A 70 2.06 -15.56 4.41
CA PRO A 70 1.01 -15.55 5.43
C PRO A 70 0.28 -14.21 5.41
N ASN A 71 -1.02 -14.23 5.72
CA ASN A 71 -1.79 -13.01 5.91
C ASN A 71 -1.28 -12.30 7.17
N LYS A 72 -1.10 -10.99 7.07
CA LYS A 72 -0.75 -10.19 8.24
C LYS A 72 -1.96 -10.00 9.14
N GLY A 73 -3.15 -9.88 8.54
CA GLY A 73 -4.41 -9.69 9.25
C GLY A 73 -4.58 -8.31 9.85
N PHE A 74 -3.74 -7.36 9.46
CA PHE A 74 -3.85 -5.96 9.85
C PHE A 74 -3.41 -5.04 8.71
N LEU A 75 -3.87 -3.81 8.79
CA LEU A 75 -3.55 -2.71 7.89
C LEU A 75 -3.08 -1.53 8.72
N LEU A 76 -2.04 -0.89 8.25
CA LEU A 76 -1.45 0.28 8.88
C LEU A 76 -1.66 1.51 8.03
N ARG A 77 -1.75 2.65 8.69
CA ARG A 77 -1.72 3.97 8.12
C ARG A 77 -0.59 4.76 8.73
N SER A 78 0.31 5.24 7.90
CA SER A 78 1.38 6.13 8.29
C SER A 78 0.97 7.57 7.98
N THR A 79 1.17 8.49 8.90
CA THR A 79 0.89 9.92 8.77
C THR A 79 2.00 10.70 9.43
N ASP A 80 1.99 12.02 9.29
CA ASP A 80 2.92 12.90 10.03
C ASP A 80 2.74 12.80 11.56
N ASP A 81 1.53 12.43 12.02
CA ASP A 81 1.21 12.26 13.46
C ASP A 81 1.62 10.88 14.00
N GLY A 82 2.00 9.94 13.15
CA GLY A 82 2.45 8.61 13.58
C GLY A 82 1.94 7.45 12.74
N LEU A 83 2.08 6.26 13.29
CA LEU A 83 1.71 4.99 12.69
C LEU A 83 0.49 4.40 13.40
N PHE A 84 -0.61 4.22 12.67
CA PHE A 84 -1.89 3.80 13.23
C PHE A 84 -2.38 2.51 12.59
N VAL A 85 -3.13 1.72 13.37
CA VAL A 85 -3.84 0.53 12.89
C VAL A 85 -5.17 0.97 12.28
N GLU A 86 -5.33 0.77 10.97
CA GLU A 86 -6.54 1.11 10.21
C GLU A 86 -7.52 -0.06 10.08
N GLY A 87 -7.01 -1.28 10.17
CA GLY A 87 -7.78 -2.52 10.15
C GLY A 87 -7.02 -3.62 10.86
N ALA A 88 -7.72 -4.48 11.59
CA ALA A 88 -7.11 -5.62 12.26
C ALA A 88 -8.13 -6.73 12.47
N ASN A 89 -7.69 -7.98 12.27
CA ASN A 89 -8.41 -9.17 12.71
C ASN A 89 -8.13 -9.41 14.20
N GLU A 90 -9.10 -9.94 14.92
CA GLU A 90 -9.00 -10.16 16.38
C GLU A 90 -7.81 -11.03 16.78
N ASP A 91 -7.44 -12.02 15.95
CA ASP A 91 -6.35 -12.94 16.21
C ASP A 91 -4.95 -12.31 16.13
N THR A 92 -4.83 -11.08 15.64
CA THR A 92 -3.56 -10.34 15.59
C THR A 92 -3.16 -9.69 16.92
N GLY A 93 -4.12 -9.48 17.82
CA GLY A 93 -3.96 -8.70 19.05
C GLY A 93 -4.00 -7.18 18.86
N LEU A 94 -3.95 -6.69 17.61
CA LEU A 94 -4.11 -5.28 17.26
C LEU A 94 -5.60 -4.88 17.20
N GLN A 95 -5.88 -3.59 17.37
CA GLN A 95 -7.22 -3.02 17.25
C GLN A 95 -7.17 -1.75 16.38
N VAL A 96 -8.26 -1.49 15.66
CA VAL A 96 -8.40 -0.23 14.90
C VAL A 96 -8.27 0.95 15.84
N GLY A 97 -7.43 1.92 15.47
CA GLY A 97 -7.14 3.11 16.26
C GLY A 97 -5.93 2.97 17.20
N ASP A 98 -5.32 1.79 17.34
CA ASP A 98 -4.05 1.67 18.04
C ASP A 98 -2.99 2.56 17.36
N GLN A 99 -2.26 3.35 18.13
CA GLN A 99 -1.07 4.05 17.65
C GLN A 99 0.17 3.24 18.01
N ILE A 100 0.92 2.80 17.02
CA ILE A 100 2.17 2.06 17.25
C ILE A 100 3.26 3.05 17.65
N LEU A 101 3.96 2.76 18.74
CA LEU A 101 4.99 3.62 19.33
C LEU A 101 6.40 3.04 19.15
N ALA A 102 6.54 1.69 19.31
CA ALA A 102 7.84 1.04 19.26
C ALA A 102 7.72 -0.42 18.78
N LEU A 103 8.80 -0.93 18.18
CA LEU A 103 8.96 -2.30 17.74
C LEU A 103 10.19 -2.90 18.47
N ASP A 104 9.99 -4.01 19.18
CA ASP A 104 11.03 -4.72 19.95
C ASP A 104 11.86 -3.80 20.88
N GLY A 105 11.23 -2.74 21.40
CA GLY A 105 11.82 -1.77 22.31
C GLY A 105 12.52 -0.59 21.65
N SER A 106 12.56 -0.53 20.31
CA SER A 106 13.06 0.62 19.55
C SER A 106 11.89 1.50 19.10
N ASP A 107 11.98 2.83 19.27
CA ASP A 107 10.99 3.74 18.74
C ASP A 107 10.96 3.74 17.21
N LEU A 108 9.90 4.32 16.63
CA LEU A 108 9.72 4.28 15.16
C LEU A 108 10.79 5.06 14.40
N GLU A 109 11.38 6.10 14.99
CA GLU A 109 12.44 6.87 14.37
C GLU A 109 13.73 6.03 14.28
N GLN A 110 14.09 5.33 15.35
CA GLN A 110 15.21 4.40 15.38
C GLN A 110 15.01 3.26 14.38
N VAL A 111 13.80 2.68 14.33
CA VAL A 111 13.46 1.63 13.36
C VAL A 111 13.54 2.16 11.92
N ALA A 112 12.98 3.34 11.64
CA ALA A 112 13.06 3.95 10.32
C ALA A 112 14.51 4.23 9.89
N SER A 113 15.33 4.74 10.81
CA SER A 113 16.75 4.99 10.55
C SER A 113 17.51 3.69 10.24
N LEU A 114 17.26 2.62 10.98
CA LEU A 114 17.88 1.31 10.78
C LEU A 114 17.48 0.70 9.43
N HIS A 115 16.26 0.91 9.00
CA HIS A 115 15.66 0.34 7.79
C HIS A 115 15.49 1.35 6.66
N LYS A 116 16.24 2.47 6.67
CA LYS A 116 16.08 3.57 5.70
C LYS A 116 16.09 3.14 4.23
N ASP A 117 16.89 2.12 3.88
CA ASP A 117 17.01 1.61 2.51
C ASP A 117 15.85 0.67 2.12
N TYR A 118 14.96 0.36 3.05
CA TYR A 118 13.78 -0.48 2.83
C TYR A 118 12.56 0.32 2.41
N PHE A 119 12.48 1.59 2.80
CA PHE A 119 11.38 2.47 2.45
C PHE A 119 11.51 3.01 1.03
N ILE A 120 10.52 2.73 0.18
CA ILE A 120 10.53 3.08 -1.25
C ILE A 120 10.31 4.59 -1.46
N SER A 121 9.39 5.17 -0.69
CA SER A 121 8.98 6.57 -0.84
C SER A 121 9.73 7.49 0.10
N LYS A 122 9.84 8.76 -0.28
CA LYS A 122 10.23 9.85 0.64
C LYS A 122 9.03 10.40 1.43
N THR A 123 7.83 9.98 1.08
CA THR A 123 6.57 10.45 1.66
C THR A 123 6.12 9.47 2.73
N PRO A 124 6.09 9.84 4.04
CA PRO A 124 5.78 8.93 5.14
C PRO A 124 4.44 8.19 4.98
N GLU A 125 3.42 8.85 4.42
CA GLU A 125 2.08 8.28 4.22
C GLU A 125 2.09 7.07 3.29
N ARG A 126 3.13 6.91 2.48
CA ARG A 126 3.29 5.79 1.55
C ARG A 126 4.07 4.61 2.14
N HIS A 127 4.55 4.71 3.38
CA HIS A 127 5.34 3.68 4.06
C HIS A 127 4.51 2.58 4.73
N TYR A 128 3.19 2.60 4.59
CA TYR A 128 2.29 1.67 5.30
C TYR A 128 2.59 0.19 5.03
N ARG A 129 3.09 -0.16 3.84
CA ARG A 129 3.45 -1.55 3.49
C ARG A 129 4.73 -1.99 4.17
N GLU A 130 5.75 -1.16 4.12
CA GLU A 130 7.04 -1.40 4.76
C GLU A 130 6.87 -1.50 6.28
N TRP A 131 6.11 -0.58 6.87
CA TRP A 131 5.76 -0.67 8.28
C TRP A 131 5.00 -1.94 8.63
N ALA A 132 4.04 -2.36 7.80
CA ALA A 132 3.31 -3.61 8.04
C ALA A 132 4.22 -4.84 7.95
N ASP A 133 5.25 -4.83 7.10
CA ASP A 133 6.26 -5.88 7.06
C ASP A 133 7.11 -5.88 8.34
N LEU A 134 7.59 -4.72 8.80
CA LEU A 134 8.40 -4.60 10.02
C LEU A 134 7.61 -5.00 11.27
N VAL A 135 6.37 -4.52 11.41
CA VAL A 135 5.48 -4.92 12.52
C VAL A 135 5.24 -6.43 12.52
N SER A 136 5.01 -7.04 11.35
CA SER A 136 4.76 -8.48 11.26
C SER A 136 5.98 -9.35 11.58
N GLN A 137 7.19 -8.78 11.55
CA GLN A 137 8.44 -9.44 11.86
C GLN A 137 8.88 -9.18 13.31
N SER A 138 8.29 -8.20 13.99
CA SER A 138 8.59 -7.86 15.36
C SER A 138 7.96 -8.86 16.32
N THR A 139 8.65 -9.16 17.41
CA THR A 139 8.14 -10.02 18.49
C THR A 139 7.20 -9.27 19.41
N ARG A 140 7.51 -8.00 19.70
CA ARG A 140 6.73 -7.14 20.59
C ARG A 140 6.47 -5.78 19.96
N VAL A 141 5.23 -5.35 20.06
CA VAL A 141 4.79 -4.03 19.59
C VAL A 141 4.30 -3.23 20.80
N THR A 142 4.91 -2.08 21.04
CA THR A 142 4.41 -1.11 22.01
C THR A 142 3.49 -0.14 21.29
N LEU A 143 2.30 0.08 21.84
CA LEU A 143 1.24 0.89 21.25
C LEU A 143 0.48 1.68 22.30
N LEU A 144 -0.16 2.75 21.86
CA LEU A 144 -1.13 3.50 22.64
C LEU A 144 -2.55 3.06 22.23
N ARG A 145 -3.32 2.55 23.19
CA ARG A 145 -4.72 2.12 23.02
C ARG A 145 -5.58 2.82 24.07
N GLU A 146 -6.56 3.60 23.62
CA GLU A 146 -7.47 4.34 24.52
C GLU A 146 -6.72 5.20 25.55
N GLY A 147 -5.61 5.82 25.14
CA GLY A 147 -4.79 6.65 26.02
C GLY A 147 -3.84 5.90 26.97
N ALA A 148 -3.82 4.56 26.94
CA ALA A 148 -2.94 3.74 27.74
C ALA A 148 -1.88 3.06 26.88
N GLU A 149 -0.61 3.14 27.31
CA GLU A 149 0.48 2.41 26.67
C GLU A 149 0.40 0.91 27.02
N LYS A 150 0.55 0.08 26.00
CA LYS A 150 0.51 -1.38 26.10
C LYS A 150 1.62 -1.99 25.24
N THR A 151 2.16 -3.10 25.67
CA THR A 151 3.06 -3.94 24.86
C THR A 151 2.38 -5.27 24.60
N ILE A 152 2.28 -5.65 23.34
CA ILE A 152 1.62 -6.87 22.88
C ILE A 152 2.54 -7.68 21.96
N GLU A 153 2.27 -8.96 21.82
CA GLU A 153 2.80 -9.80 20.76
C GLU A 153 1.82 -9.78 19.58
N VAL A 154 2.32 -9.51 18.37
CA VAL A 154 1.51 -9.52 17.16
C VAL A 154 1.62 -10.87 16.49
N ALA A 155 0.48 -11.55 16.33
CA ALA A 155 0.40 -12.83 15.65
C ALA A 155 -0.04 -12.66 14.18
N PRO A 156 0.48 -13.50 13.26
CA PRO A 156 -0.06 -13.58 11.90
C PRO A 156 -1.51 -14.08 11.94
N SER A 157 -2.39 -13.44 11.17
CA SER A 157 -3.78 -13.86 11.06
C SER A 157 -3.93 -15.04 10.10
N ARG A 158 -4.98 -15.83 10.34
CA ARG A 158 -5.40 -16.90 9.42
C ARG A 158 -6.12 -16.35 8.19
N GLU A 159 -6.78 -15.22 8.34
CA GLU A 159 -7.62 -14.61 7.31
C GLU A 159 -7.04 -13.27 6.86
N PRO A 160 -7.15 -12.92 5.56
CA PRO A 160 -6.81 -11.58 5.10
C PRO A 160 -7.85 -10.57 5.58
N ILE A 161 -7.45 -9.31 5.70
CA ILE A 161 -8.42 -8.22 5.81
C ILE A 161 -9.18 -8.15 4.47
N GLN A 162 -10.49 -8.20 4.55
CA GLN A 162 -11.36 -8.12 3.38
C GLN A 162 -11.47 -6.67 2.90
N ASP A 163 -11.40 -6.48 1.59
CA ASP A 163 -11.73 -5.21 0.97
C ASP A 163 -13.21 -4.89 1.15
N GLN A 164 -13.51 -3.63 1.32
CA GLN A 164 -14.87 -3.14 1.52
C GLN A 164 -15.29 -2.28 0.32
N ILE A 165 -16.39 -2.66 -0.30
CA ILE A 165 -17.03 -1.93 -1.38
C ILE A 165 -18.50 -1.79 -1.00
N PHE A 166 -18.87 -0.60 -0.53
CA PHE A 166 -20.24 -0.32 -0.08
C PHE A 166 -20.54 1.18 -0.10
N TRP A 167 -21.81 1.50 0.03
CA TRP A 167 -22.29 2.85 0.24
C TRP A 167 -23.17 2.95 1.49
N LYS A 168 -23.29 4.15 2.03
CA LYS A 168 -24.25 4.49 3.10
C LYS A 168 -24.57 5.98 3.07
N ARG A 169 -25.79 6.34 3.48
CA ARG A 169 -26.10 7.72 3.82
C ARG A 169 -25.56 8.04 5.21
N LEU A 170 -24.86 9.14 5.35
CA LEU A 170 -24.44 9.65 6.65
C LEU A 170 -25.52 10.54 7.26
N ASP A 171 -26.21 11.32 6.40
CA ASP A 171 -27.40 12.11 6.70
C ASP A 171 -28.19 12.38 5.40
N ASP A 172 -29.14 13.35 5.44
CA ASP A 172 -29.97 13.65 4.27
C ASP A 172 -29.20 14.33 3.13
N GLU A 173 -28.07 14.95 3.40
CA GLU A 173 -27.25 15.69 2.42
C GLU A 173 -25.99 14.95 1.98
N ILE A 174 -25.54 13.91 2.71
CA ILE A 174 -24.24 13.30 2.53
C ILE A 174 -24.37 11.80 2.22
N LEU A 175 -23.86 11.41 1.05
CA LEU A 175 -23.66 10.01 0.68
C LEU A 175 -22.17 9.65 0.83
N TYR A 176 -21.89 8.54 1.51
CA TYR A 176 -20.55 7.97 1.65
C TYR A 176 -20.44 6.72 0.81
N LEU A 177 -19.39 6.67 -0.02
CA LEU A 177 -19.05 5.56 -0.88
C LEU A 177 -17.63 5.09 -0.55
N ARG A 178 -17.44 3.82 -0.22
CA ARG A 178 -16.15 3.22 0.01
C ARG A 178 -15.79 2.21 -1.08
N LEU A 179 -14.61 2.36 -1.66
CA LEU A 179 -14.10 1.53 -2.76
C LEU A 179 -12.65 1.12 -2.45
N ASP A 180 -12.45 -0.02 -1.79
CA ASP A 180 -11.11 -0.50 -1.40
C ASP A 180 -10.33 -1.11 -2.59
N ASN A 181 -10.99 -1.38 -3.72
CA ASN A 181 -10.34 -1.77 -4.98
C ASN A 181 -11.25 -1.47 -6.19
N PHE A 182 -10.67 -1.61 -7.39
CA PHE A 182 -11.38 -1.64 -8.68
C PHE A 182 -11.17 -2.98 -9.40
N MET A 183 -11.14 -4.09 -8.65
CA MET A 183 -10.98 -5.46 -9.15
C MET A 183 -12.27 -6.28 -9.06
N ASP A 184 -13.13 -6.01 -8.09
CA ASP A 184 -14.43 -6.66 -7.93
C ASP A 184 -15.52 -5.91 -8.71
N GLU A 185 -15.58 -6.18 -10.03
CA GLU A 185 -16.57 -5.59 -10.93
C GLU A 185 -17.99 -5.83 -10.45
N GLY A 186 -18.28 -7.03 -9.90
CA GLY A 186 -19.63 -7.37 -9.43
C GLY A 186 -20.06 -6.53 -8.23
N ALA A 187 -19.18 -6.34 -7.25
CA ALA A 187 -19.45 -5.50 -6.08
C ALA A 187 -19.60 -4.01 -6.46
N ILE A 188 -18.72 -3.51 -7.33
CA ILE A 188 -18.76 -2.10 -7.78
C ILE A 188 -20.02 -1.83 -8.59
N SER A 189 -20.33 -2.68 -9.57
CA SER A 189 -21.54 -2.53 -10.38
C SER A 189 -22.81 -2.53 -9.53
N ARG A 190 -22.88 -3.41 -8.52
CA ARG A 190 -24.01 -3.43 -7.58
C ARG A 190 -24.13 -2.12 -6.82
N VAL A 191 -23.02 -1.62 -6.25
CA VAL A 191 -23.01 -0.36 -5.51
C VAL A 191 -23.49 0.79 -6.39
N TYR A 192 -23.00 0.89 -7.64
CA TYR A 192 -23.44 1.94 -8.56
C TYR A 192 -24.91 1.81 -8.91
N GLN A 193 -25.41 0.61 -9.19
CA GLN A 193 -26.84 0.39 -9.47
C GLN A 193 -27.73 0.83 -8.31
N GLU A 194 -27.29 0.58 -7.07
CA GLU A 194 -28.06 0.91 -5.88
C GLU A 194 -28.04 2.41 -5.54
N CYS A 195 -26.96 3.14 -5.81
CA CYS A 195 -26.81 4.49 -5.30
C CYS A 195 -26.61 5.58 -6.37
N LEU A 196 -26.53 5.25 -7.67
CA LEU A 196 -26.25 6.25 -8.73
C LEU A 196 -27.23 7.43 -8.74
N THR A 197 -28.53 7.15 -8.59
CA THR A 197 -29.55 8.21 -8.51
C THR A 197 -29.32 9.09 -7.29
N MET A 198 -29.03 8.51 -6.15
CA MET A 198 -28.77 9.25 -4.91
C MET A 198 -27.50 10.10 -5.01
N MET A 199 -26.48 9.66 -5.75
CA MET A 199 -25.25 10.43 -5.96
C MET A 199 -25.53 11.78 -6.64
N THR A 200 -26.54 11.87 -7.48
CA THR A 200 -26.94 13.12 -8.17
C THR A 200 -27.89 14.00 -7.36
N GLU A 201 -28.50 13.48 -6.30
CA GLU A 201 -29.49 14.16 -5.47
C GLU A 201 -28.89 14.74 -4.18
N VAL A 202 -27.80 14.14 -3.66
CA VAL A 202 -27.16 14.60 -2.45
C VAL A 202 -26.34 15.87 -2.70
N LYS A 203 -26.14 16.64 -1.64
CA LYS A 203 -25.32 17.85 -1.69
C LYS A 203 -23.82 17.54 -1.66
N PHE A 204 -23.46 16.47 -0.95
CA PHE A 204 -22.05 16.03 -0.83
C PHE A 204 -21.93 14.53 -1.08
N LEU A 205 -21.00 14.15 -1.94
CA LEU A 205 -20.58 12.79 -2.16
C LEU A 205 -19.16 12.63 -1.60
N LEU A 206 -19.02 11.78 -0.58
CA LEU A 206 -17.72 11.40 -0.01
C LEU A 206 -17.28 10.07 -0.59
N ILE A 207 -16.22 10.06 -1.40
CA ILE A 207 -15.64 8.85 -2.00
C ILE A 207 -14.38 8.49 -1.22
N ASP A 208 -14.43 7.38 -0.49
CA ASP A 208 -13.30 6.88 0.29
C ASP A 208 -12.50 5.85 -0.51
N VAL A 209 -11.35 6.28 -1.01
CA VAL A 209 -10.39 5.45 -1.75
C VAL A 209 -9.06 5.28 -0.99
N ARG A 210 -9.02 5.61 0.30
CA ARG A 210 -7.79 5.57 1.11
C ARG A 210 -7.13 4.19 1.12
N ARG A 211 -7.91 3.12 0.97
CA ARG A 211 -7.44 1.74 0.90
C ARG A 211 -7.44 1.17 -0.51
N ASN A 212 -7.78 1.99 -1.51
CA ASN A 212 -7.88 1.49 -2.87
C ASN A 212 -6.53 0.99 -3.38
N SER A 213 -6.49 -0.29 -3.73
CA SER A 213 -5.30 -0.98 -4.22
C SER A 213 -5.16 -0.96 -5.74
N GLY A 214 -6.05 -0.23 -6.44
CA GLY A 214 -6.09 -0.18 -7.90
C GLY A 214 -7.06 -1.19 -8.51
N GLY A 215 -6.90 -1.42 -9.80
CA GLY A 215 -7.71 -2.36 -10.58
C GLY A 215 -8.01 -1.84 -11.98
N THR A 216 -9.21 -2.07 -12.48
CA THR A 216 -9.63 -1.71 -13.84
C THR A 216 -10.14 -0.26 -13.89
N ASP A 217 -9.50 0.57 -14.70
CA ASP A 217 -9.78 2.00 -14.79
C ASP A 217 -11.24 2.31 -15.18
N SER A 218 -11.84 1.52 -16.07
CA SER A 218 -13.23 1.71 -16.48
C SER A 218 -14.25 1.66 -15.32
N LEU A 219 -13.88 1.06 -14.20
CA LEU A 219 -14.78 0.94 -13.04
C LEU A 219 -14.93 2.23 -12.22
N TYR A 220 -14.01 3.21 -12.36
CA TYR A 220 -14.19 4.52 -11.74
C TYR A 220 -14.78 5.58 -12.69
N PHE A 221 -14.86 5.33 -14.00
CA PHE A 221 -15.40 6.28 -14.97
C PHE A 221 -16.79 6.82 -14.61
N PRO A 222 -17.75 6.03 -14.09
CA PRO A 222 -19.04 6.59 -13.66
C PRO A 222 -18.91 7.70 -12.62
N LEU A 223 -17.88 7.66 -11.76
CA LEU A 223 -17.64 8.70 -10.74
C LEU A 223 -17.09 9.99 -11.37
N LEU A 224 -16.25 9.88 -12.40
CA LEU A 224 -15.72 11.05 -13.11
C LEU A 224 -16.86 11.87 -13.75
N HIS A 225 -17.85 11.20 -14.31
CA HIS A 225 -19.01 11.87 -14.94
C HIS A 225 -19.87 12.66 -13.95
N LEU A 226 -19.76 12.42 -12.64
CA LEU A 226 -20.47 13.20 -11.63
C LEU A 226 -19.79 14.55 -11.32
N GLY A 227 -18.47 14.62 -11.51
CA GLY A 227 -17.65 15.78 -11.18
C GLY A 227 -17.20 16.62 -12.38
N LEU A 228 -17.29 16.07 -13.60
CA LEU A 228 -16.88 16.77 -14.81
C LEU A 228 -18.08 17.46 -15.46
N GLU A 229 -17.92 18.73 -15.83
CA GLU A 229 -18.87 19.41 -16.70
C GLU A 229 -18.89 18.74 -18.07
N LYS A 230 -20.07 18.61 -18.68
CA LYS A 230 -20.30 17.87 -19.94
C LYS A 230 -19.43 18.30 -21.12
N ASP A 231 -18.90 19.52 -21.07
CA ASP A 231 -18.17 20.15 -22.15
C ASP A 231 -16.66 20.29 -21.92
N GLN A 232 -16.12 19.67 -20.83
CA GLN A 232 -14.68 19.54 -20.69
C GLN A 232 -14.20 18.42 -21.62
N GLY A 233 -13.87 18.81 -22.87
CA GLY A 233 -13.23 17.88 -23.80
C GLY A 233 -11.85 17.45 -23.31
N TYR A 234 -11.44 16.28 -23.73
CA TYR A 234 -10.07 15.75 -23.51
C TYR A 234 -9.02 16.47 -24.39
N ASP A 235 -9.33 17.66 -24.90
CA ASP A 235 -8.49 18.40 -25.85
C ASP A 235 -7.21 18.99 -25.23
N SER A 236 -7.00 18.78 -23.91
CA SER A 236 -5.81 19.25 -23.18
C SER A 236 -4.88 18.11 -22.72
N LEU A 237 -4.95 16.94 -23.33
CA LEU A 237 -3.95 15.91 -23.10
C LEU A 237 -2.69 16.28 -23.87
N ASP A 238 -1.70 16.77 -23.17
CA ASP A 238 -0.36 16.95 -23.72
C ASP A 238 0.39 15.62 -23.64
N TRP A 239 0.77 15.11 -24.79
CA TRP A 239 1.60 13.91 -24.91
C TRP A 239 3.03 14.37 -25.14
N ASP A 240 3.89 14.21 -24.15
CA ASP A 240 5.31 14.35 -24.37
C ASP A 240 5.93 13.02 -24.84
N ASP A 241 7.19 13.07 -25.27
CA ASP A 241 7.92 11.89 -25.74
C ASP A 241 8.16 10.83 -24.65
N ASP A 242 7.90 11.16 -23.38
CA ASP A 242 8.20 10.35 -22.19
C ASP A 242 6.93 9.77 -21.52
N GLY A 243 5.74 10.11 -21.97
CA GLY A 243 4.50 9.60 -21.43
C GLY A 243 3.34 10.58 -21.47
N MET A 244 2.25 10.20 -20.83
CA MET A 244 1.04 11.01 -20.73
C MET A 244 1.09 11.83 -19.44
N GLU A 245 1.22 13.14 -19.55
CA GLU A 245 0.99 14.05 -18.42
C GLU A 245 -0.47 14.52 -18.48
N ILE A 246 -1.26 14.11 -17.48
CA ILE A 246 -2.63 14.61 -17.32
C ILE A 246 -2.52 15.90 -16.53
N LEU A 247 -2.70 17.02 -17.20
CA LEU A 247 -2.89 18.32 -16.55
C LEU A 247 -4.34 18.44 -16.08
N TYR A 248 -4.54 18.62 -14.77
CA TYR A 248 -5.85 18.86 -14.16
C TYR A 248 -6.19 20.35 -14.17
#